data_7257b43af5c76cf54d02cc192c433826
#
_entry.id   7257b43af5c76cf54d02cc192c433826
#
_cell.length_a   1.000
_cell.length_b   1.000
_cell.length_c   1.000
_cell.angle_alpha   90.00
_cell.angle_beta   90.00
_cell.angle_gamma   90.00
#
_symmetry.space_group_name_H-M   'P 1'
#
loop_
_entity.id
_entity.type
_entity.pdbx_description
1 polymer ?
#
loop_
_entity_poly.entity_id
_entity_poly.type
_entity_poly.pdbx_seq_one_letter_code
_entity_poly.pdbx_strand_id
1 'polypeptide(L)'
;MREYFRLASVVALLAGVAAPVAFADEREDPRSLGPIYNVAHFDVIPATIGGIDFLQNGYRILFKYRDQSKADAGLQSFRILNLTPPATNHSQIVQVFSSYEAYKDHLARSHTVGFRFDVQSNPALAGCCVGSPIDDRQYRLVRSFKAPWPSASIPSTVGPSGPLYVVTYVELLQEGNVARGQDELLDYGAATSKANGSRVLSYSVLQQLDRPNRYAVLEIWDSQTSYNTWQGLATTTSFVAKIKPLLGAPFDHRLTILCGETYSDSAGCTPP
;
A
#
# COMPACT_ATOMS: atom_id res chain seq x y z
N MET A 1 38.32 49.76 -59.99
CA MET A 1 36.84 49.68 -60.16
C MET A 1 36.47 48.23 -59.84
N ARG A 2 35.66 48.02 -58.78
CA ARG A 2 35.39 46.74 -58.20
C ARG A 2 33.96 46.34 -58.62
N GLU A 3 33.83 45.25 -59.34
CA GLU A 3 32.54 44.67 -59.64
C GLU A 3 32.15 43.64 -58.54
N TYR A 4 30.99 43.81 -57.93
CA TYR A 4 30.42 42.92 -56.96
C TYR A 4 29.49 41.93 -57.64
N PHE A 5 29.88 40.67 -57.63
CA PHE A 5 28.99 39.55 -57.98
C PHE A 5 28.05 39.28 -56.77
N ARG A 6 26.76 39.41 -57.00
CA ARG A 6 25.72 38.96 -56.08
C ARG A 6 25.30 37.52 -56.46
N LEU A 7 25.67 36.57 -55.61
CA LEU A 7 25.09 35.22 -55.65
C LEU A 7 23.76 35.23 -54.89
N ALA A 8 22.66 34.98 -55.58
CA ALA A 8 21.35 34.74 -55.01
C ALA A 8 21.24 33.23 -54.67
N SER A 9 21.30 32.90 -53.39
CA SER A 9 21.01 31.55 -52.93
C SER A 9 19.49 31.37 -52.74
N VAL A 10 18.91 30.53 -53.59
CA VAL A 10 17.53 30.07 -53.46
C VAL A 10 17.52 28.99 -52.43
N VAL A 11 16.99 29.28 -51.23
CA VAL A 11 16.73 28.25 -50.19
C VAL A 11 15.31 27.75 -50.44
N ALA A 12 15.21 26.53 -50.96
CA ALA A 12 13.95 25.80 -51.06
C ALA A 12 13.59 25.27 -49.67
N LEU A 13 12.58 25.88 -49.05
CA LEU A 13 12.00 25.42 -47.78
C LEU A 13 11.05 24.23 -48.11
N LEU A 14 11.52 23.00 -47.91
CA LEU A 14 10.68 21.81 -47.86
C LEU A 14 9.96 21.80 -46.49
N ALA A 15 8.77 22.38 -46.46
CA ALA A 15 7.83 22.22 -45.36
C ALA A 15 7.26 20.80 -45.37
N GLY A 16 7.99 19.86 -44.77
CA GLY A 16 7.46 18.56 -44.43
C GLY A 16 6.43 18.72 -43.32
N VAL A 17 5.14 18.67 -43.69
CA VAL A 17 4.04 18.55 -42.70
C VAL A 17 4.13 17.15 -42.12
N ALA A 18 4.89 17.02 -41.03
CA ALA A 18 4.80 15.84 -40.17
C ALA A 18 3.40 15.91 -39.51
N ALA A 19 2.47 15.11 -39.99
CA ALA A 19 1.22 14.87 -39.28
C ALA A 19 1.59 14.37 -37.87
N PRO A 20 1.02 14.92 -36.81
CA PRO A 20 1.20 14.36 -35.48
C PRO A 20 0.62 12.95 -35.53
N VAL A 21 1.48 11.94 -35.42
CA VAL A 21 1.06 10.57 -35.09
C VAL A 21 0.53 10.70 -33.67
N ALA A 22 -0.77 10.86 -33.55
CA ALA A 22 -1.46 10.68 -32.28
C ALA A 22 -1.31 9.22 -31.90
N PHE A 23 -0.27 8.91 -31.13
CA PHE A 23 -0.27 7.72 -30.31
C PHE A 23 -1.32 7.97 -29.22
N ALA A 24 -2.58 7.75 -29.56
CA ALA A 24 -3.60 7.45 -28.57
C ALA A 24 -3.21 6.09 -28.01
N ASP A 25 -2.32 6.11 -27.02
CA ASP A 25 -2.11 4.97 -26.14
C ASP A 25 -3.40 4.93 -25.29
N GLU A 26 -4.40 4.22 -25.80
CA GLU A 26 -5.60 3.85 -25.05
C GLU A 26 -5.20 2.84 -23.96
N ARG A 27 -4.25 3.21 -23.13
CA ARG A 27 -4.07 2.53 -21.85
C ARG A 27 -5.31 2.85 -21.05
N GLU A 28 -6.15 1.84 -20.89
CA GLU A 28 -7.26 1.92 -19.93
C GLU A 28 -6.75 2.55 -18.65
N ASP A 29 -7.47 3.55 -18.15
CA ASP A 29 -7.11 4.21 -16.90
C ASP A 29 -6.93 3.12 -15.84
N PRO A 30 -5.74 2.95 -15.25
CA PRO A 30 -5.50 1.91 -14.24
C PRO A 30 -6.51 1.93 -13.10
N ARG A 31 -7.22 3.06 -12.93
CA ARG A 31 -8.29 3.25 -11.95
C ARG A 31 -9.59 2.56 -12.33
N SER A 32 -9.79 2.26 -13.62
CA SER A 32 -10.99 1.54 -14.09
C SER A 32 -10.93 0.03 -13.88
N LEU A 33 -9.76 -0.52 -13.55
CA LEU A 33 -9.48 -1.95 -13.52
C LEU A 33 -9.55 -2.54 -12.10
N GLY A 34 -10.74 -2.96 -11.68
CA GLY A 34 -10.91 -3.84 -10.53
C GLY A 34 -10.80 -3.16 -9.15
N PRO A 35 -10.55 -3.94 -8.10
CA PRO A 35 -10.56 -3.46 -6.73
C PRO A 35 -9.37 -2.52 -6.44
N ILE A 36 -9.65 -1.49 -5.65
CA ILE A 36 -8.65 -0.55 -5.12
C ILE A 36 -8.30 -0.93 -3.70
N TYR A 37 -7.02 -1.06 -3.45
CA TYR A 37 -6.44 -1.25 -2.12
C TYR A 37 -5.95 0.10 -1.62
N ASN A 38 -6.53 0.57 -0.56
CA ASN A 38 -6.05 1.76 0.14
C ASN A 38 -5.27 1.33 1.37
N VAL A 39 -3.97 1.64 1.40
CA VAL A 39 -3.08 1.33 2.51
C VAL A 39 -2.66 2.65 3.14
N ALA A 40 -3.21 2.93 4.32
CA ALA A 40 -2.86 4.11 5.08
C ALA A 40 -2.02 3.72 6.29
N HIS A 41 -0.99 4.52 6.54
CA HIS A 41 -0.13 4.36 7.70
C HIS A 41 -0.25 5.58 8.61
N PHE A 42 -0.26 5.34 9.91
CA PHE A 42 -0.23 6.42 10.88
C PHE A 42 0.37 5.96 12.20
N ASP A 43 1.03 6.90 12.86
CA ASP A 43 1.71 6.68 14.12
C ASP A 43 0.90 7.35 15.24
N VAL A 44 0.52 6.57 16.24
CA VAL A 44 -0.11 7.10 17.45
C VAL A 44 0.98 7.40 18.48
N ILE A 45 0.95 8.57 19.06
CA ILE A 45 1.93 8.94 20.09
C ILE A 45 1.61 8.15 21.37
N PRO A 46 2.53 7.30 21.85
CA PRO A 46 2.32 6.50 23.06
C PRO A 46 2.59 7.36 24.32
N ALA A 47 1.72 8.33 24.57
CA ALA A 47 1.87 9.23 25.70
C ALA A 47 0.56 9.48 26.43
N THR A 48 0.63 9.76 27.71
CA THR A 48 -0.47 10.31 28.52
C THR A 48 -0.11 11.73 28.88
N ILE A 49 -0.85 12.71 28.36
CA ILE A 49 -0.63 14.13 28.63
C ILE A 49 -1.94 14.72 29.17
N GLY A 50 -1.87 15.40 30.29
CA GLY A 50 -3.05 16.02 30.91
C GLY A 50 -4.14 15.02 31.32
N GLY A 51 -3.77 13.76 31.61
CA GLY A 51 -4.71 12.69 31.96
C GLY A 51 -5.39 12.03 30.75
N ILE A 52 -5.01 12.40 29.52
CA ILE A 52 -5.54 11.80 28.28
C ILE A 52 -4.55 10.76 27.77
N ASP A 53 -4.99 9.54 27.66
CA ASP A 53 -4.27 8.45 26.98
C ASP A 53 -4.47 8.57 25.46
N PHE A 54 -3.42 9.03 24.77
CA PHE A 54 -3.47 9.27 23.33
C PHE A 54 -3.52 7.99 22.51
N LEU A 55 -2.84 6.94 22.95
CA LEU A 55 -2.89 5.66 22.29
C LEU A 55 -4.33 5.13 22.29
N GLN A 56 -4.97 5.16 23.46
CA GLN A 56 -6.35 4.72 23.61
C GLN A 56 -7.33 5.56 22.79
N ASN A 57 -7.16 6.88 22.78
CA ASN A 57 -8.01 7.77 21.98
C ASN A 57 -7.79 7.59 20.48
N GLY A 58 -6.56 7.39 20.03
CA GLY A 58 -6.24 7.10 18.62
C GLY A 58 -6.95 5.84 18.14
N TYR A 59 -6.87 4.76 18.89
CA TYR A 59 -7.59 3.53 18.56
C TYR A 59 -9.10 3.72 18.58
N ARG A 60 -9.66 4.42 19.55
CA ARG A 60 -11.10 4.69 19.61
C ARG A 60 -11.59 5.42 18.34
N ILE A 61 -10.84 6.39 17.86
CA ILE A 61 -11.15 7.12 16.61
C ILE A 61 -11.08 6.18 15.41
N LEU A 62 -10.07 5.33 15.32
CA LEU A 62 -9.92 4.35 14.26
C LEU A 62 -11.04 3.34 14.20
N PHE A 63 -11.40 2.74 15.34
CA PHE A 63 -12.50 1.79 15.40
C PHE A 63 -13.82 2.43 15.04
N LYS A 64 -14.07 3.66 15.53
CA LYS A 64 -15.26 4.44 15.15
C LYS A 64 -15.29 4.66 13.63
N TYR A 65 -14.19 5.07 13.04
CA TYR A 65 -14.08 5.27 11.60
C TYR A 65 -14.36 3.98 10.82
N ARG A 66 -13.73 2.88 11.21
CA ARG A 66 -13.97 1.56 10.61
C ARG A 66 -15.45 1.18 10.67
N ASP A 67 -16.08 1.31 11.84
CA ASP A 67 -17.45 0.86 12.04
C ASP A 67 -18.44 1.70 11.24
N GLN A 68 -18.21 2.99 11.11
CA GLN A 68 -18.98 3.88 10.25
C GLN A 68 -18.77 3.56 8.76
N SER A 69 -17.56 3.19 8.36
CA SER A 69 -17.24 2.84 6.98
C SER A 69 -17.86 1.51 6.52
N LYS A 70 -18.21 0.59 7.43
CA LYS A 70 -18.82 -0.69 7.08
C LYS A 70 -20.12 -0.56 6.26
N ALA A 71 -20.81 0.57 6.36
CA ALA A 71 -22.02 0.85 5.60
C ALA A 71 -21.77 1.43 4.20
N ASP A 72 -20.52 1.70 3.84
CA ASP A 72 -20.21 2.31 2.55
C ASP A 72 -20.34 1.31 1.41
N ALA A 73 -21.05 1.73 0.37
CA ALA A 73 -21.22 0.92 -0.82
C ALA A 73 -19.88 0.65 -1.48
N GLY A 74 -19.63 -0.61 -1.81
CA GLY A 74 -18.39 -1.03 -2.48
C GLY A 74 -17.18 -1.24 -1.57
N LEU A 75 -17.25 -0.94 -0.27
CA LEU A 75 -16.22 -1.34 0.67
C LEU A 75 -16.29 -2.87 0.90
N GLN A 76 -15.27 -3.58 0.50
CA GLN A 76 -15.17 -5.04 0.62
C GLN A 76 -14.48 -5.47 1.91
N SER A 77 -13.54 -4.67 2.40
CA SER A 77 -12.80 -4.96 3.62
C SER A 77 -12.24 -3.67 4.24
N PHE A 78 -12.24 -3.63 5.56
CA PHE A 78 -11.56 -2.63 6.35
C PHE A 78 -10.84 -3.34 7.51
N ARG A 79 -9.52 -3.28 7.53
CA ARG A 79 -8.72 -3.88 8.59
C ARG A 79 -7.81 -2.84 9.24
N ILE A 80 -7.73 -2.91 10.55
CA ILE A 80 -6.74 -2.17 11.33
C ILE A 80 -5.69 -3.19 11.74
N LEU A 81 -4.46 -2.93 11.33
CA LEU A 81 -3.30 -3.75 11.62
C LEU A 81 -2.36 -2.95 12.50
N ASN A 82 -1.73 -3.60 13.46
CA ASN A 82 -0.76 -2.97 14.34
C ASN A 82 0.60 -3.64 14.20
N LEU A 83 1.67 -2.85 14.23
CA LEU A 83 3.02 -3.42 14.20
C LEU A 83 3.22 -4.37 15.40
N THR A 84 3.96 -5.44 15.15
CA THR A 84 4.32 -6.37 16.22
C THR A 84 5.23 -5.70 17.24
N PRO A 85 5.19 -6.11 18.51
CA PRO A 85 6.05 -5.53 19.53
C PRO A 85 7.54 -5.45 19.11
N PRO A 86 8.27 -4.42 19.51
CA PRO A 86 7.89 -3.37 20.47
C PRO A 86 7.17 -2.14 19.87
N ALA A 87 6.98 -2.06 18.57
CA ALA A 87 6.49 -0.84 17.87
C ALA A 87 4.95 -0.78 17.77
N THR A 88 4.24 -1.12 18.82
CA THR A 88 2.77 -1.27 18.84
C THR A 88 1.98 0.05 18.69
N ASN A 89 2.64 1.18 18.66
CA ASN A 89 2.03 2.49 18.42
C ASN A 89 1.93 2.86 16.92
N HIS A 90 2.45 2.01 16.05
CA HIS A 90 2.35 2.20 14.60
C HIS A 90 1.23 1.32 14.05
N SER A 91 0.29 1.94 13.36
CA SER A 91 -0.88 1.26 12.81
C SER A 91 -0.96 1.42 11.31
N GLN A 92 -1.54 0.42 10.67
CA GLN A 92 -1.91 0.45 9.26
C GLN A 92 -3.41 0.21 9.13
N ILE A 93 -4.04 0.98 8.27
CA ILE A 93 -5.39 0.72 7.79
C ILE A 93 -5.24 0.13 6.40
N VAL A 94 -5.86 -1.02 6.17
CA VAL A 94 -5.96 -1.60 4.84
C VAL A 94 -7.44 -1.72 4.49
N GLN A 95 -7.84 -0.95 3.48
CA GLN A 95 -9.19 -0.95 2.94
C GLN A 95 -9.17 -1.52 1.53
N VAL A 96 -10.20 -2.25 1.16
CA VAL A 96 -10.39 -2.76 -0.20
C VAL A 96 -11.75 -2.32 -0.68
N PHE A 97 -11.77 -1.61 -1.79
CA PHE A 97 -12.99 -1.14 -2.46
C PHE A 97 -13.18 -1.89 -3.77
N SER A 98 -14.43 -2.12 -4.16
CA SER A 98 -14.77 -2.82 -5.40
C SER A 98 -14.32 -2.06 -6.66
N SER A 99 -14.16 -0.73 -6.57
CA SER A 99 -13.75 0.15 -7.67
C SER A 99 -13.16 1.46 -7.16
N TYR A 100 -12.55 2.21 -8.05
CA TYR A 100 -12.06 3.56 -7.75
C TYR A 100 -13.20 4.54 -7.44
N GLU A 101 -14.36 4.38 -8.07
CA GLU A 101 -15.53 5.22 -7.79
C GLU A 101 -16.03 4.98 -6.35
N ALA A 102 -16.14 3.71 -5.93
CA ALA A 102 -16.49 3.38 -4.54
C ALA A 102 -15.51 3.98 -3.52
N TYR A 103 -14.22 3.99 -3.85
CA TYR A 103 -13.20 4.66 -3.04
C TYR A 103 -13.43 6.19 -2.98
N LYS A 104 -13.70 6.85 -4.11
CA LYS A 104 -13.98 8.30 -4.14
C LYS A 104 -15.24 8.64 -3.34
N ASP A 105 -16.28 7.86 -3.50
CA ASP A 105 -17.53 8.04 -2.73
C ASP A 105 -17.27 7.95 -1.22
N HIS A 106 -16.46 6.97 -0.80
CA HIS A 106 -16.03 6.84 0.59
C HIS A 106 -15.27 8.07 1.09
N LEU A 107 -14.38 8.66 0.29
CA LEU A 107 -13.65 9.87 0.66
C LEU A 107 -14.57 11.08 0.90
N ALA A 108 -15.70 11.14 0.20
CA ALA A 108 -16.69 12.21 0.32
C ALA A 108 -17.64 12.02 1.51
N ARG A 109 -17.66 10.86 2.17
CA ARG A 109 -18.55 10.59 3.32
C ARG A 109 -18.18 11.44 4.53
N SER A 110 -19.20 11.86 5.25
CA SER A 110 -19.03 12.70 6.45
C SER A 110 -18.15 12.06 7.53
N HIS A 111 -18.22 10.73 7.71
CA HIS A 111 -17.37 10.03 8.67
C HIS A 111 -15.90 9.98 8.23
N THR A 112 -15.60 9.91 6.94
CA THR A 112 -14.22 9.99 6.42
C THR A 112 -13.65 11.40 6.58
N VAL A 113 -14.45 12.42 6.24
CA VAL A 113 -14.07 13.83 6.46
C VAL A 113 -13.86 14.09 7.96
N GLY A 114 -14.77 13.60 8.81
CA GLY A 114 -14.68 13.72 10.26
C GLY A 114 -13.44 13.02 10.82
N PHE A 115 -13.16 11.79 10.35
CA PHE A 115 -11.94 11.07 10.75
C PHE A 115 -10.66 11.85 10.42
N ARG A 116 -10.56 12.36 9.19
CA ARG A 116 -9.40 13.18 8.78
C ARG A 116 -9.27 14.46 9.62
N PHE A 117 -10.39 15.10 9.94
CA PHE A 117 -10.40 16.24 10.84
C PHE A 117 -9.94 15.84 12.25
N ASP A 118 -10.47 14.77 12.81
CA ASP A 118 -10.14 14.29 14.15
C ASP A 118 -8.64 13.98 14.30
N VAL A 119 -8.01 13.37 13.29
CA VAL A 119 -6.59 12.98 13.37
C VAL A 119 -5.60 14.08 12.94
N GLN A 120 -6.02 15.04 12.11
CA GLN A 120 -5.11 16.05 11.55
C GLN A 120 -5.31 17.45 12.14
N SER A 121 -6.52 17.80 12.55
CA SER A 121 -6.89 19.19 12.83
C SER A 121 -7.60 19.38 14.17
N ASN A 122 -8.05 18.33 14.85
CA ASN A 122 -8.74 18.45 16.12
C ASN A 122 -7.77 18.95 17.20
N PRO A 123 -8.00 20.15 17.79
CA PRO A 123 -7.08 20.71 18.80
C PRO A 123 -6.93 19.84 20.06
N ALA A 124 -7.95 19.01 20.36
CA ALA A 124 -7.87 18.04 21.46
C ALA A 124 -7.00 16.82 21.10
N LEU A 125 -6.71 16.61 19.81
CA LEU A 125 -5.95 15.50 19.26
C LEU A 125 -4.78 15.98 18.40
N ALA A 126 -4.89 17.17 17.80
CA ALA A 126 -3.86 17.75 16.94
C ALA A 126 -2.58 18.03 17.72
N GLY A 127 -1.50 17.50 17.23
CA GLY A 127 -0.19 17.59 17.88
C GLY A 127 0.00 16.63 19.04
N CYS A 128 -1.04 15.87 19.39
CA CYS A 128 -0.94 14.93 20.50
C CYS A 128 -0.96 13.47 20.11
N CYS A 129 -1.73 13.09 19.08
CA CYS A 129 -2.04 11.68 18.89
C CYS A 129 -1.49 11.09 17.61
N VAL A 130 -1.14 11.91 16.64
CA VAL A 130 -0.56 11.47 15.37
C VAL A 130 0.75 12.20 15.15
N GLY A 131 1.85 11.47 15.22
CA GLY A 131 3.20 12.00 15.08
C GLY A 131 3.56 12.42 13.64
N SER A 132 2.73 12.05 12.67
CA SER A 132 2.94 12.37 11.26
C SER A 132 1.61 12.48 10.51
N PRO A 133 1.57 13.15 9.35
CA PRO A 133 0.45 13.09 8.45
C PRO A 133 0.14 11.63 8.08
N ILE A 134 -1.15 11.31 7.87
CA ILE A 134 -1.54 9.99 7.37
C ILE A 134 -0.91 9.80 5.99
N ASP A 135 -0.07 8.78 5.86
CA ASP A 135 0.48 8.35 4.58
C ASP A 135 -0.53 7.39 3.93
N ASP A 136 -1.34 7.93 3.04
CA ASP A 136 -2.49 7.29 2.42
C ASP A 136 -2.18 7.01 0.94
N ARG A 137 -2.03 5.75 0.59
CA ARG A 137 -1.60 5.32 -0.75
C ARG A 137 -2.60 4.35 -1.37
N GLN A 138 -2.96 4.62 -2.63
CA GLN A 138 -3.88 3.81 -3.40
C GLN A 138 -3.12 2.90 -4.35
N TYR A 139 -3.56 1.65 -4.40
CA TYR A 139 -2.95 0.61 -5.22
C TYR A 139 -4.01 -0.13 -6.03
N ARG A 140 -3.63 -0.60 -7.20
CA ARG A 140 -4.34 -1.64 -7.93
C ARG A 140 -3.69 -3.00 -7.70
N LEU A 141 -4.48 -4.04 -7.75
CA LEU A 141 -3.98 -5.41 -7.73
C LEU A 141 -3.30 -5.73 -9.06
N VAL A 142 -2.01 -6.10 -9.02
CA VAL A 142 -1.32 -6.68 -10.17
C VAL A 142 -1.63 -8.17 -10.25
N ARG A 143 -1.43 -8.89 -9.14
CA ARG A 143 -1.70 -10.32 -9.04
C ARG A 143 -1.76 -10.79 -7.59
N SER A 144 -2.64 -11.77 -7.33
CA SER A 144 -2.64 -12.53 -6.09
C SER A 144 -2.27 -13.98 -6.35
N PHE A 145 -1.60 -14.57 -5.37
CA PHE A 145 -1.29 -15.99 -5.28
C PHE A 145 -1.94 -16.56 -4.03
N LYS A 146 -2.48 -17.78 -4.11
CA LYS A 146 -3.38 -18.38 -3.13
C LYS A 146 -4.65 -17.54 -2.95
N ALA A 147 -5.22 -17.49 -1.73
CA ALA A 147 -6.44 -16.74 -1.49
C ALA A 147 -6.20 -15.23 -1.70
N PRO A 148 -6.93 -14.56 -2.60
CA PRO A 148 -6.87 -13.10 -2.68
C PRO A 148 -7.41 -12.52 -1.37
N TRP A 149 -6.80 -11.45 -0.88
CA TRP A 149 -7.34 -10.75 0.27
C TRP A 149 -8.27 -9.61 -0.19
N PRO A 150 -9.46 -9.43 0.40
CA PRO A 150 -10.02 -10.19 1.53
C PRO A 150 -10.59 -11.55 1.10
N SER A 151 -10.39 -12.58 1.92
CA SER A 151 -10.94 -13.91 1.70
C SER A 151 -11.44 -14.51 3.01
N ALA A 152 -12.57 -15.21 2.96
CA ALA A 152 -13.11 -15.95 4.10
C ALA A 152 -12.20 -17.12 4.54
N SER A 153 -11.27 -17.57 3.69
CA SER A 153 -10.32 -18.62 4.05
C SER A 153 -9.15 -18.13 4.92
N ILE A 154 -9.02 -16.81 5.09
CA ILE A 154 -7.99 -16.22 5.97
C ILE A 154 -8.58 -16.09 7.36
N PRO A 155 -7.99 -16.72 8.39
CA PRO A 155 -8.51 -16.63 9.75
C PRO A 155 -8.60 -15.18 10.23
N SER A 156 -9.68 -14.86 10.95
CA SER A 156 -9.88 -13.53 11.55
C SER A 156 -9.41 -13.47 13.02
N THR A 157 -8.60 -14.44 13.45
CA THR A 157 -8.02 -14.46 14.80
C THR A 157 -7.18 -13.21 15.01
N VAL A 158 -7.46 -12.49 16.09
CA VAL A 158 -6.79 -11.23 16.43
C VAL A 158 -5.58 -11.46 17.33
N GLY A 159 -4.65 -10.51 17.33
CA GLY A 159 -3.50 -10.49 18.20
C GLY A 159 -2.38 -11.46 17.79
N PRO A 160 -1.43 -11.72 18.71
CA PRO A 160 -0.20 -12.47 18.40
C PRO A 160 -0.39 -13.93 18.02
N SER A 161 -1.53 -14.54 18.38
CA SER A 161 -1.88 -15.93 18.01
C SER A 161 -2.55 -16.05 16.66
N GLY A 162 -2.89 -14.93 16.02
CA GLY A 162 -3.49 -14.89 14.71
C GLY A 162 -2.49 -14.88 13.56
N PRO A 163 -2.99 -14.76 12.33
CA PRO A 163 -2.15 -14.58 11.16
C PRO A 163 -1.25 -13.34 11.26
N LEU A 164 -0.03 -13.46 10.74
CA LEU A 164 0.86 -12.33 10.54
C LEU A 164 0.52 -11.69 9.19
N TYR A 165 0.34 -10.37 9.20
CA TYR A 165 0.21 -9.55 8.00
C TYR A 165 1.52 -8.81 7.77
N VAL A 166 2.09 -8.94 6.58
CA VAL A 166 3.32 -8.26 6.20
C VAL A 166 3.02 -7.35 5.03
N VAL A 167 3.25 -6.06 5.22
CA VAL A 167 3.20 -5.08 4.14
C VAL A 167 4.63 -4.66 3.83
N THR A 168 5.09 -4.98 2.63
CA THR A 168 6.42 -4.61 2.15
C THR A 168 6.28 -3.53 1.08
N TYR A 169 6.82 -2.35 1.35
CA TYR A 169 6.91 -1.30 0.36
C TYR A 169 8.16 -1.47 -0.49
N VAL A 170 7.98 -1.40 -1.80
CA VAL A 170 9.03 -1.61 -2.79
C VAL A 170 9.04 -0.42 -3.73
N GLU A 171 10.16 0.28 -3.81
CA GLU A 171 10.39 1.31 -4.81
C GLU A 171 11.45 0.83 -5.80
N LEU A 172 11.08 0.76 -7.07
CA LEU A 172 11.98 0.33 -8.14
C LEU A 172 12.64 1.57 -8.78
N LEU A 173 13.87 1.41 -9.21
CA LEU A 173 14.51 2.38 -10.07
C LEU A 173 13.68 2.58 -11.34
N GLN A 174 13.51 3.84 -11.76
CA GLN A 174 12.89 4.16 -13.04
C GLN A 174 13.78 3.67 -14.19
N GLU A 175 13.31 3.80 -15.44
CA GLU A 175 14.07 3.49 -16.65
C GLU A 175 14.43 1.99 -16.83
N GLY A 176 13.45 1.24 -17.33
CA GLY A 176 13.66 -0.17 -17.76
C GLY A 176 13.63 -1.20 -16.62
N ASN A 177 13.74 -0.78 -15.36
CA ASN A 177 13.76 -1.70 -14.23
C ASN A 177 12.37 -2.03 -13.66
N VAL A 178 11.35 -1.22 -13.98
CA VAL A 178 9.99 -1.40 -13.42
C VAL A 178 9.39 -2.73 -13.84
N ALA A 179 9.40 -3.06 -15.14
CA ALA A 179 8.87 -4.31 -15.63
C ALA A 179 9.62 -5.51 -15.04
N ARG A 180 10.96 -5.47 -15.10
CA ARG A 180 11.80 -6.54 -14.53
C ARG A 180 11.60 -6.70 -13.03
N GLY A 181 11.51 -5.59 -12.28
CA GLY A 181 11.27 -5.64 -10.84
C GLY A 181 9.89 -6.21 -10.52
N GLN A 182 8.87 -5.86 -11.31
CA GLN A 182 7.54 -6.46 -11.18
C GLN A 182 7.58 -7.97 -11.43
N ASP A 183 8.29 -8.43 -12.47
CA ASP A 183 8.44 -9.85 -12.77
C ASP A 183 9.10 -10.60 -11.61
N GLU A 184 10.17 -10.06 -11.00
CA GLU A 184 10.82 -10.67 -9.83
C GLU A 184 9.87 -10.76 -8.63
N LEU A 185 9.01 -9.74 -8.39
CA LEU A 185 7.98 -9.79 -7.34
C LEU A 185 6.94 -10.89 -7.61
N LEU A 186 6.51 -11.04 -8.85
CA LEU A 186 5.54 -12.05 -9.26
C LEU A 186 6.12 -13.46 -9.19
N ASP A 187 7.35 -13.65 -9.66
CA ASP A 187 8.05 -14.94 -9.61
C ASP A 187 8.29 -15.40 -8.17
N TYR A 188 8.68 -14.48 -7.29
CA TYR A 188 8.83 -14.77 -5.87
C TYR A 188 7.49 -15.16 -5.23
N GLY A 189 6.40 -14.42 -5.54
CA GLY A 189 5.06 -14.77 -5.07
C GLY A 189 4.60 -16.14 -5.55
N ALA A 190 4.86 -16.47 -6.81
CA ALA A 190 4.56 -17.79 -7.37
C ALA A 190 5.36 -18.90 -6.68
N ALA A 191 6.67 -18.69 -6.47
CA ALA A 191 7.55 -19.64 -5.79
C ALA A 191 7.11 -19.85 -4.33
N THR A 192 6.88 -18.75 -3.59
CA THR A 192 6.41 -18.79 -2.20
C THR A 192 5.10 -19.55 -2.06
N SER A 193 4.17 -19.34 -2.98
CA SER A 193 2.82 -19.93 -2.92
C SER A 193 2.79 -21.41 -3.28
N LYS A 194 3.72 -21.89 -4.10
CA LYS A 194 3.80 -23.29 -4.58
C LYS A 194 4.69 -24.17 -3.74
N ALA A 195 5.59 -23.58 -2.95
CA ALA A 195 6.59 -24.37 -2.21
C ALA A 195 5.93 -25.27 -1.16
N ASN A 196 6.40 -26.52 -1.12
CA ASN A 196 6.01 -27.46 -0.08
C ASN A 196 6.46 -26.93 1.29
N GLY A 197 5.53 -26.92 2.25
CA GLY A 197 5.78 -26.38 3.59
C GLY A 197 5.64 -24.86 3.71
N SER A 198 5.38 -24.13 2.62
CA SER A 198 5.01 -22.72 2.71
C SER A 198 3.67 -22.56 3.44
N ARG A 199 3.68 -21.74 4.47
CA ARG A 199 2.52 -21.41 5.30
C ARG A 199 1.92 -20.06 4.96
N VAL A 200 2.26 -19.51 3.77
CA VAL A 200 1.62 -18.30 3.28
C VAL A 200 0.14 -18.58 2.96
N LEU A 201 -0.74 -17.75 3.48
CA LEU A 201 -2.18 -17.82 3.25
C LEU A 201 -2.60 -16.97 2.05
N SER A 202 -1.93 -15.82 1.87
CA SER A 202 -2.13 -14.90 0.74
C SER A 202 -0.81 -14.23 0.40
N TYR A 203 -0.61 -13.96 -0.88
CA TYR A 203 0.48 -13.13 -1.38
C TYR A 203 -0.07 -12.28 -2.53
N SER A 204 -0.07 -10.98 -2.37
CA SER A 204 -0.62 -10.05 -3.35
C SER A 204 0.40 -8.98 -3.71
N VAL A 205 0.64 -8.79 -5.01
CA VAL A 205 1.47 -7.70 -5.54
C VAL A 205 0.55 -6.57 -5.97
N LEU A 206 0.74 -5.41 -5.38
CA LEU A 206 -0.03 -4.20 -5.58
C LEU A 206 0.86 -3.13 -6.21
N GLN A 207 0.37 -2.39 -7.20
CA GLN A 207 1.08 -1.27 -7.83
C GLN A 207 0.40 0.05 -7.47
N GLN A 208 1.17 1.03 -7.03
CA GLN A 208 0.65 2.35 -6.67
C GLN A 208 0.09 3.07 -7.91
N LEU A 209 -1.09 3.67 -7.78
CA LEU A 209 -1.82 4.24 -8.93
C LEU A 209 -1.13 5.44 -9.56
N ASP A 210 -0.58 6.32 -8.74
CA ASP A 210 0.06 7.56 -9.18
C ASP A 210 1.59 7.44 -9.36
N ARG A 211 2.16 6.30 -8.95
CA ARG A 211 3.61 6.03 -9.03
C ARG A 211 3.89 4.60 -9.47
N PRO A 212 3.92 4.33 -10.78
CA PRO A 212 3.99 2.98 -11.32
C PRO A 212 5.28 2.22 -10.99
N ASN A 213 6.32 2.91 -10.51
CA ASN A 213 7.55 2.30 -9.99
C ASN A 213 7.47 1.92 -8.50
N ARG A 214 6.33 2.18 -7.84
CA ARG A 214 6.12 1.83 -6.43
C ARG A 214 5.10 0.72 -6.30
N TYR A 215 5.46 -0.25 -5.47
CA TYR A 215 4.66 -1.43 -5.19
C TYR A 215 4.46 -1.58 -3.68
N ALA A 216 3.40 -2.26 -3.32
CA ALA A 216 3.25 -2.88 -2.02
C ALA A 216 3.05 -4.38 -2.22
N VAL A 217 3.74 -5.20 -1.46
CA VAL A 217 3.48 -6.62 -1.36
C VAL A 217 2.75 -6.87 -0.05
N LEU A 218 1.54 -7.40 -0.14
CA LEU A 218 0.75 -7.79 1.01
C LEU A 218 0.80 -9.32 1.14
N GLU A 219 1.48 -9.77 2.18
CA GLU A 219 1.59 -11.17 2.54
C GLU A 219 0.80 -11.46 3.81
N ILE A 220 0.12 -12.60 3.85
CA ILE A 220 -0.56 -13.09 5.04
C ILE A 220 -0.01 -14.50 5.33
N TRP A 221 0.55 -14.67 6.50
CA TRP A 221 1.13 -15.93 6.96
C TRP A 221 0.32 -16.50 8.12
N ASP A 222 0.32 -17.82 8.27
CA ASP A 222 -0.38 -18.44 9.39
C ASP A 222 0.21 -18.06 10.75
N SER A 223 1.50 -17.66 10.78
CA SER A 223 2.19 -17.21 11.99
C SER A 223 3.49 -16.46 11.67
N GLN A 224 3.97 -15.70 12.64
CA GLN A 224 5.30 -15.06 12.55
C GLN A 224 6.44 -16.08 12.47
N THR A 225 6.32 -17.20 13.15
CA THR A 225 7.31 -18.27 13.09
C THR A 225 7.47 -18.81 11.67
N SER A 226 6.36 -19.04 10.97
CA SER A 226 6.38 -19.50 9.58
C SER A 226 7.02 -18.49 8.65
N TYR A 227 6.69 -17.20 8.81
CA TYR A 227 7.32 -16.11 8.07
C TYR A 227 8.83 -16.07 8.32
N ASN A 228 9.27 -16.07 9.56
CA ASN A 228 10.70 -16.04 9.91
C ASN A 228 11.46 -17.24 9.34
N THR A 229 10.87 -18.43 9.40
CA THR A 229 11.44 -19.63 8.78
C THR A 229 11.60 -19.45 7.28
N TRP A 230 10.58 -18.92 6.61
CA TRP A 230 10.60 -18.67 5.17
C TRP A 230 11.67 -17.64 4.77
N GLN A 231 11.84 -16.57 5.55
CA GLN A 231 12.86 -15.54 5.29
C GLN A 231 14.29 -16.11 5.31
N GLY A 232 14.54 -17.19 6.05
CA GLY A 232 15.86 -17.88 6.10
C GLY A 232 16.14 -18.81 4.91
N LEU A 233 15.18 -19.03 4.02
CA LEU A 233 15.36 -20.01 2.92
C LEU A 233 16.15 -19.45 1.74
N ALA A 234 16.79 -20.35 0.99
CA ALA A 234 17.54 -20.02 -0.22
C ALA A 234 16.69 -19.31 -1.27
N THR A 235 15.39 -19.62 -1.35
CA THR A 235 14.44 -18.95 -2.26
C THR A 235 14.36 -17.46 -1.98
N THR A 236 14.23 -17.07 -0.70
CA THR A 236 14.17 -15.66 -0.30
C THR A 236 15.52 -14.97 -0.53
N THR A 237 16.63 -15.62 -0.16
CA THR A 237 17.97 -15.07 -0.41
C THR A 237 18.21 -14.83 -1.91
N SER A 238 17.81 -15.77 -2.77
CA SER A 238 17.91 -15.64 -4.23
C SER A 238 17.07 -14.49 -4.76
N PHE A 239 15.82 -14.35 -4.29
CA PHE A 239 14.95 -13.24 -4.65
C PHE A 239 15.58 -11.89 -4.27
N VAL A 240 16.04 -11.75 -3.02
CA VAL A 240 16.68 -10.51 -2.53
C VAL A 240 17.90 -10.16 -3.38
N ALA A 241 18.72 -11.13 -3.76
CA ALA A 241 19.89 -10.91 -4.60
C ALA A 241 19.51 -10.38 -6.01
N LYS A 242 18.41 -10.89 -6.59
CA LYS A 242 17.94 -10.50 -7.91
C LYS A 242 17.27 -9.12 -7.92
N ILE A 243 16.47 -8.80 -6.91
CA ILE A 243 15.71 -7.56 -6.89
C ILE A 243 16.53 -6.38 -6.36
N LYS A 244 17.50 -6.61 -5.48
CA LYS A 244 18.34 -5.57 -4.86
C LYS A 244 18.92 -4.55 -5.86
N PRO A 245 19.50 -4.95 -7.01
CA PRO A 245 20.02 -4.01 -7.99
C PRO A 245 18.95 -3.18 -8.72
N LEU A 246 17.67 -3.55 -8.58
CA LEU A 246 16.54 -2.89 -9.21
C LEU A 246 15.85 -1.90 -8.27
N LEU A 247 16.24 -1.86 -6.99
CA LEU A 247 15.60 -1.02 -5.98
C LEU A 247 16.09 0.42 -6.03
N GLY A 248 15.14 1.36 -5.96
CA GLY A 248 15.40 2.79 -5.74
C GLY A 248 15.53 3.16 -4.26
N ALA A 249 15.01 2.31 -3.36
CA ALA A 249 15.13 2.42 -1.91
C ALA A 249 15.19 1.03 -1.29
N PRO A 250 15.74 0.86 -0.07
CA PRO A 250 15.64 -0.38 0.69
C PRO A 250 14.18 -0.80 0.89
N PHE A 251 13.96 -2.11 1.04
CA PHE A 251 12.63 -2.62 1.45
C PHE A 251 12.20 -2.03 2.80
N ASP A 252 10.97 -1.57 2.86
CA ASP A 252 10.31 -1.23 4.13
C ASP A 252 9.31 -2.36 4.46
N HIS A 253 9.76 -3.31 5.29
CA HIS A 253 8.95 -4.44 5.76
C HIS A 253 8.24 -4.08 7.05
N ARG A 254 6.90 -4.16 7.04
CA ARG A 254 6.07 -3.89 8.21
C ARG A 254 5.32 -5.15 8.62
N LEU A 255 5.75 -5.76 9.72
CA LEU A 255 5.13 -6.94 10.28
C LEU A 255 4.02 -6.49 11.24
N THR A 256 2.80 -6.91 10.95
CA THR A 256 1.61 -6.46 11.66
C THR A 256 0.71 -7.62 12.05
N ILE A 257 -0.08 -7.40 13.07
CA ILE A 257 -1.13 -8.31 13.56
C ILE A 257 -2.49 -7.64 13.42
N LEU A 258 -3.54 -8.43 13.25
CA LEU A 258 -4.90 -7.93 13.17
C LEU A 258 -5.34 -7.42 14.54
N CYS A 259 -5.84 -6.19 14.57
CA CYS A 259 -6.51 -5.62 15.72
C CYS A 259 -7.93 -6.18 15.88
N GLY A 260 -8.43 -6.21 17.12
CA GLY A 260 -9.74 -6.73 17.44
C GLY A 260 -10.89 -6.09 16.67
N GLU A 261 -12.05 -6.75 16.71
CA GLU A 261 -13.28 -6.27 16.03
C GLU A 261 -13.94 -5.10 16.78
N THR A 262 -13.68 -4.95 18.06
CA THR A 262 -14.19 -3.85 18.89
C THR A 262 -13.06 -3.20 19.68
N TYR A 263 -13.32 -2.00 20.20
CA TYR A 263 -12.37 -1.33 21.09
C TYR A 263 -12.09 -2.14 22.38
N SER A 264 -13.10 -2.85 22.90
CA SER A 264 -12.96 -3.75 24.05
C SER A 264 -12.08 -4.98 23.74
N ASP A 265 -12.03 -5.40 22.46
CA ASP A 265 -11.21 -6.52 22.00
C ASP A 265 -9.79 -6.05 21.59
N SER A 266 -9.49 -4.78 21.78
CA SER A 266 -8.20 -4.17 21.45
C SER A 266 -7.02 -4.66 22.30
N ALA A 267 -7.27 -5.63 23.21
CA ALA A 267 -6.20 -6.28 23.99
C ALA A 267 -5.04 -6.84 23.15
N GLY A 268 -5.28 -7.09 21.85
CA GLY A 268 -4.23 -7.41 20.88
C GLY A 268 -3.53 -6.18 20.27
N CYS A 269 -4.10 -4.97 20.44
CA CYS A 269 -3.58 -3.71 19.90
C CYS A 269 -3.06 -2.77 20.98
N THR A 270 -3.45 -2.97 22.22
CA THR A 270 -2.85 -2.24 23.35
C THR A 270 -1.53 -2.89 23.73
N PRO A 271 -0.46 -2.13 23.90
CA PRO A 271 0.75 -2.65 24.54
C PRO A 271 0.41 -3.18 25.95
N PRO A 272 1.09 -4.22 26.40
CA PRO A 272 0.92 -4.77 27.74
C PRO A 272 1.22 -3.73 28.81
#